data_03ccb3b20f54bab5579ff2cda8e866d8
#
_entry.id   03ccb3b20f54bab5579ff2cda8e866d8
#
_cell.length_a   1.000
_cell.length_b   1.000
_cell.length_c   1.000
_cell.angle_alpha   90.00
_cell.angle_beta   90.00
_cell.angle_gamma   90.00
#
_symmetry.space_group_name_H-M   'P 1'
#
loop_
_entity.id
_entity.type
_entity.pdbx_description
1 polymer ?
#
loop_
_entity_poly.entity_id
_entity_poly.type
_entity_poly.pdbx_seq_one_letter_code
_entity_poly.pdbx_strand_id
1 'polypeptide(L)'
;MRISIDFGITVTDSLKKSTTGSIEHKMVLSNSEPNESLVKNIFSELDFETEVEHIAVTGGKHGNIGDSINGVPVEHINEVDAVGEGAIHLSGLDKNKSTIILSAGSGTACIFAKNGEYLHCSGTGVGGGTVIGLSKLLLNTVDPEEIGELASKGNPRMTDLIIEDVVSGPIGKLPPDTTAVNFGRISKTDEKISREDLAA
;
A
#
# COMPACT_ATOMS: atom_id res chain seq x y z
N MET A 1 20.10 9.83 -16.38
CA MET A 1 18.99 8.95 -15.96
C MET A 1 18.68 9.18 -14.47
N ARG A 2 17.43 9.07 -14.03
CA ARG A 2 17.01 9.24 -12.63
C ARG A 2 16.35 7.97 -12.12
N ILE A 3 16.55 7.67 -10.84
CA ILE A 3 15.98 6.52 -10.15
C ILE A 3 15.28 7.00 -8.89
N SER A 4 14.12 6.41 -8.59
CA SER A 4 13.47 6.56 -7.30
C SER A 4 13.16 5.19 -6.71
N ILE A 5 13.32 5.04 -5.39
CA ILE A 5 13.07 3.80 -4.67
C ILE A 5 12.21 4.12 -3.45
N ASP A 6 11.07 3.43 -3.35
CA ASP A 6 10.22 3.44 -2.16
C ASP A 6 10.39 2.12 -1.39
N PHE A 7 10.92 2.21 -0.19
CA PHE A 7 11.14 1.06 0.70
C PHE A 7 9.88 0.78 1.53
N GLY A 8 8.89 0.14 0.92
CA GLY A 8 7.71 -0.31 1.64
C GLY A 8 8.01 -1.48 2.59
N ILE A 9 7.13 -1.72 3.56
CA ILE A 9 7.25 -2.81 4.54
C ILE A 9 7.15 -4.19 3.87
N THR A 10 6.27 -4.32 2.88
CA THR A 10 6.00 -5.59 2.19
C THR A 10 6.73 -5.68 0.86
N VAL A 11 6.77 -4.60 0.13
CA VAL A 11 7.42 -4.51 -1.19
C VAL A 11 8.26 -3.24 -1.27
N THR A 12 9.33 -3.31 -2.03
CA THR A 12 10.14 -2.17 -2.44
C THR A 12 9.85 -1.88 -3.90
N ASP A 13 9.40 -0.68 -4.17
CA ASP A 13 9.11 -0.20 -5.51
C ASP A 13 10.28 0.63 -6.06
N SER A 14 10.62 0.42 -7.31
CA SER A 14 11.65 1.20 -7.98
C SER A 14 11.18 1.70 -9.33
N LEU A 15 11.47 2.96 -9.62
CA LEU A 15 11.17 3.63 -10.87
C LEU A 15 12.46 4.14 -11.49
N LYS A 16 12.65 3.82 -12.77
CA LYS A 16 13.72 4.35 -13.62
C LYS A 16 13.10 5.29 -14.64
N LYS A 17 13.58 6.51 -14.70
CA LYS A 17 13.20 7.49 -15.71
C LYS A 17 14.40 7.82 -16.59
N SER A 18 14.29 7.48 -17.88
CA SER A 18 15.33 7.76 -18.86
C SER A 18 15.39 9.26 -19.21
N THR A 19 16.46 9.68 -19.87
CA THR A 19 16.58 11.04 -20.44
C THR A 19 15.57 11.31 -21.54
N THR A 20 15.06 10.27 -22.22
CA THR A 20 14.00 10.37 -23.24
C THR A 20 12.60 10.40 -22.64
N GLY A 21 12.47 10.26 -21.30
CA GLY A 21 11.19 10.30 -20.59
C GLY A 21 10.49 8.95 -20.43
N SER A 22 11.07 7.84 -20.93
CA SER A 22 10.51 6.51 -20.67
C SER A 22 10.60 6.18 -19.18
N ILE A 23 9.55 5.52 -18.66
CA ILE A 23 9.48 5.08 -17.25
C ILE A 23 9.41 3.56 -17.25
N GLU A 24 10.25 2.95 -16.43
CA GLU A 24 10.24 1.53 -16.12
C GLU A 24 10.01 1.37 -14.63
N HIS A 25 9.06 0.53 -14.25
CA HIS A 25 8.71 0.23 -12.86
C HIS A 25 9.05 -1.22 -12.54
N LYS A 26 9.64 -1.43 -11.37
CA LYS A 26 9.90 -2.77 -10.84
C LYS A 26 9.56 -2.83 -9.36
N MET A 27 8.98 -3.94 -8.98
CA MET A 27 8.60 -4.25 -7.61
C MET A 27 9.32 -5.51 -7.15
N VAL A 28 9.90 -5.47 -5.95
CA VAL A 28 10.55 -6.62 -5.32
C VAL A 28 10.03 -6.78 -3.89
N LEU A 29 10.00 -8.01 -3.37
CA LEU A 29 9.60 -8.24 -1.97
C LEU A 29 10.64 -7.65 -1.02
N SER A 30 10.20 -6.97 0.03
CA SER A 30 11.04 -6.41 1.08
C SER A 30 11.47 -7.51 2.06
N ASN A 31 12.49 -8.29 1.69
CA ASN A 31 13.02 -9.41 2.49
C ASN A 31 14.11 -8.97 3.49
N SER A 32 14.54 -7.72 3.45
CA SER A 32 15.58 -7.16 4.33
C SER A 32 15.35 -5.67 4.56
N GLU A 33 16.01 -5.12 5.59
CA GLU A 33 16.05 -3.67 5.77
C GLU A 33 16.78 -2.97 4.63
N PRO A 34 16.41 -1.72 4.29
CA PRO A 34 17.12 -0.92 3.30
C PRO A 34 18.62 -0.86 3.60
N ASN A 35 19.42 -1.18 2.60
CA ASN A 35 20.88 -1.09 2.65
C ASN A 35 21.44 -0.95 1.23
N GLU A 36 22.72 -0.55 1.11
CA GLU A 36 23.37 -0.38 -0.19
C GLU A 36 23.37 -1.63 -1.07
N SER A 37 23.46 -2.83 -0.46
CA SER A 37 23.44 -4.08 -1.23
C SER A 37 22.09 -4.30 -1.90
N LEU A 38 20.98 -4.00 -1.21
CA LEU A 38 19.64 -4.06 -1.78
C LEU A 38 19.50 -3.11 -2.97
N VAL A 39 19.98 -1.86 -2.83
CA VAL A 39 19.96 -0.88 -3.93
C VAL A 39 20.80 -1.33 -5.11
N LYS A 40 21.99 -1.88 -4.86
CA LYS A 40 22.87 -2.44 -5.93
C LYS A 40 22.22 -3.62 -6.64
N ASN A 41 21.50 -4.47 -5.91
CA ASN A 41 20.74 -5.58 -6.51
C ASN A 41 19.59 -5.06 -7.38
N ILE A 42 18.81 -4.07 -6.89
CA ILE A 42 17.76 -3.41 -7.68
C ILE A 42 18.37 -2.83 -8.96
N PHE A 43 19.54 -2.19 -8.88
CA PHE A 43 20.24 -1.65 -10.04
C PHE A 43 20.64 -2.75 -11.02
N SER A 44 21.18 -3.87 -10.56
CA SER A 44 21.57 -4.97 -11.44
C SER A 44 20.38 -5.63 -12.12
N GLU A 45 19.24 -5.69 -11.45
CA GLU A 45 18.00 -6.26 -11.99
C GLU A 45 17.27 -5.35 -13.00
N LEU A 46 17.48 -4.04 -12.92
CA LEU A 46 16.90 -3.05 -13.83
C LEU A 46 17.78 -2.80 -15.09
N ASP A 47 18.82 -3.60 -15.26
CA ASP A 47 19.74 -3.56 -16.43
C ASP A 47 20.30 -2.15 -16.70
N PHE A 48 21.02 -1.62 -15.68
CA PHE A 48 21.60 -0.28 -15.76
C PHE A 48 22.91 -0.26 -16.53
N GLU A 49 22.84 -0.19 -17.86
CA GLU A 49 23.98 0.07 -18.72
C GLU A 49 24.32 1.57 -18.87
N THR A 50 23.48 2.47 -18.31
CA THR A 50 23.60 3.92 -18.50
C THR A 50 23.92 4.64 -17.20
N GLU A 51 24.62 5.79 -17.29
CA GLU A 51 24.95 6.63 -16.12
C GLU A 51 23.72 7.10 -15.36
N VAL A 52 23.63 6.74 -14.08
CA VAL A 52 22.66 7.29 -13.14
C VAL A 52 23.18 8.65 -12.68
N GLU A 53 22.36 9.69 -12.80
CA GLU A 53 22.70 11.06 -12.39
C GLU A 53 22.14 11.39 -11.02
N HIS A 54 21.05 10.75 -10.63
CA HIS A 54 20.33 11.07 -9.40
C HIS A 54 19.53 9.87 -8.88
N ILE A 55 19.57 9.67 -7.58
CA ILE A 55 18.83 8.63 -6.86
C ILE A 55 17.98 9.34 -5.81
N ALA A 56 16.67 9.09 -5.80
CA ALA A 56 15.77 9.51 -4.72
C ALA A 56 15.29 8.29 -3.95
N VAL A 57 15.25 8.36 -2.63
CA VAL A 57 14.79 7.29 -1.76
C VAL A 57 13.72 7.79 -0.78
N THR A 58 12.73 6.94 -0.52
CA THR A 58 11.65 7.22 0.44
C THR A 58 11.20 5.93 1.12
N GLY A 59 10.16 6.00 1.95
CA GLY A 59 9.58 4.85 2.65
C GLY A 59 10.29 4.49 3.95
N GLY A 60 9.99 3.31 4.47
CA GLY A 60 10.47 2.87 5.79
C GLY A 60 11.98 2.68 5.86
N LYS A 61 12.64 3.29 6.86
CA LYS A 61 14.08 3.15 7.13
C LYS A 61 15.00 3.55 5.97
N HIS A 62 14.53 4.35 4.99
CA HIS A 62 15.37 4.86 3.89
C HIS A 62 16.61 5.61 4.40
N GLY A 63 16.57 6.13 5.64
CA GLY A 63 17.73 6.75 6.29
C GLY A 63 18.93 5.81 6.54
N ASN A 64 18.76 4.48 6.37
CA ASN A 64 19.89 3.54 6.39
C ASN A 64 20.73 3.59 5.10
N ILE A 65 20.24 4.24 4.06
CA ILE A 65 20.98 4.46 2.82
C ILE A 65 21.87 5.68 3.00
N GLY A 66 23.13 5.59 2.61
CA GLY A 66 24.07 6.71 2.67
C GLY A 66 23.70 7.82 1.68
N ASP A 67 24.32 9.00 1.84
CA ASP A 67 24.09 10.18 0.99
C ASP A 67 24.61 10.00 -0.45
N SER A 68 25.28 8.90 -0.75
CA SER A 68 25.73 8.55 -2.11
C SER A 68 25.84 7.04 -2.31
N ILE A 69 25.59 6.56 -3.52
CA ILE A 69 25.82 5.18 -3.97
C ILE A 69 26.63 5.18 -5.25
N ASN A 70 27.80 4.53 -5.25
CA ASN A 70 28.72 4.51 -6.38
C ASN A 70 29.10 5.93 -6.89
N GLY A 71 29.16 6.91 -5.99
CA GLY A 71 29.46 8.31 -6.34
C GLY A 71 28.26 9.12 -6.86
N VAL A 72 27.07 8.50 -6.95
CA VAL A 72 25.83 9.21 -7.32
C VAL A 72 25.15 9.72 -6.05
N PRO A 73 24.77 11.02 -6.00
CA PRO A 73 24.04 11.57 -4.85
C PRO A 73 22.72 10.86 -4.61
N VAL A 74 22.37 10.66 -3.34
CA VAL A 74 21.09 10.15 -2.89
C VAL A 74 20.31 11.26 -2.23
N GLU A 75 19.10 11.52 -2.71
CA GLU A 75 18.15 12.44 -2.09
C GLU A 75 17.14 11.66 -1.25
N HIS A 76 17.04 12.00 0.03
CA HIS A 76 16.10 11.42 0.98
C HIS A 76 14.80 12.22 0.98
N ILE A 77 13.71 11.61 0.52
CA ILE A 77 12.39 12.25 0.44
C ILE A 77 11.51 11.74 1.59
N ASN A 78 10.84 12.65 2.27
CA ASN A 78 9.84 12.28 3.27
C ASN A 78 8.71 11.48 2.61
N GLU A 79 8.26 10.38 3.22
CA GLU A 79 7.25 9.49 2.66
C GLU A 79 5.90 10.20 2.45
N VAL A 80 5.51 11.10 3.37
CA VAL A 80 4.24 11.86 3.25
C VAL A 80 4.29 12.78 2.04
N ASP A 81 5.44 13.44 1.81
CA ASP A 81 5.65 14.31 0.64
C ASP A 81 5.66 13.50 -0.66
N ALA A 82 6.35 12.36 -0.67
CA ALA A 82 6.42 11.48 -1.83
C ALA A 82 5.04 10.95 -2.24
N VAL A 83 4.27 10.43 -1.27
CA VAL A 83 2.90 9.94 -1.50
C VAL A 83 1.98 11.08 -1.91
N GLY A 84 2.07 12.23 -1.26
CA GLY A 84 1.26 13.41 -1.54
C GLY A 84 1.47 13.95 -2.94
N GLU A 85 2.72 14.22 -3.33
CA GLU A 85 3.09 14.73 -4.66
C GLU A 85 2.74 13.70 -5.74
N GLY A 86 3.05 12.41 -5.50
CA GLY A 86 2.75 11.33 -6.43
C GLY A 86 1.25 11.20 -6.69
N ALA A 87 0.41 11.24 -5.66
CA ALA A 87 -1.04 11.16 -5.79
C ALA A 87 -1.63 12.36 -6.57
N ILE A 88 -1.19 13.58 -6.29
CA ILE A 88 -1.61 14.78 -7.03
C ILE A 88 -1.17 14.70 -8.49
N HIS A 89 0.08 14.29 -8.74
CA HIS A 89 0.62 14.15 -10.09
C HIS A 89 -0.17 13.11 -10.92
N LEU A 90 -0.39 11.91 -10.36
CA LEU A 90 -1.09 10.82 -11.07
C LEU A 90 -2.57 11.10 -11.30
N SER A 91 -3.23 11.79 -10.35
CA SER A 91 -4.66 12.13 -10.48
C SER A 91 -4.91 13.33 -11.40
N GLY A 92 -3.88 14.12 -11.73
CA GLY A 92 -4.01 15.36 -12.49
C GLY A 92 -4.80 16.45 -11.75
N LEU A 93 -4.96 16.34 -10.43
CA LEU A 93 -5.66 17.34 -9.62
C LEU A 93 -4.84 18.62 -9.49
N ASP A 94 -5.53 19.75 -9.34
CA ASP A 94 -4.91 21.02 -9.08
C ASP A 94 -4.31 21.04 -7.66
N LYS A 95 -2.99 21.14 -7.56
CA LYS A 95 -2.24 21.14 -6.29
C LYS A 95 -2.64 22.27 -5.33
N ASN A 96 -3.27 23.34 -5.84
CA ASN A 96 -3.75 24.45 -5.00
C ASN A 96 -5.08 24.15 -4.31
N LYS A 97 -5.79 23.10 -4.73
CA LYS A 97 -7.04 22.67 -4.08
C LYS A 97 -6.77 21.80 -2.87
N SER A 98 -7.61 21.97 -1.85
CA SER A 98 -7.60 21.09 -0.69
C SER A 98 -8.04 19.69 -1.11
N THR A 99 -7.19 18.69 -0.88
CA THR A 99 -7.41 17.29 -1.26
C THR A 99 -7.10 16.39 -0.07
N ILE A 100 -7.91 15.36 0.12
CA ILE A 100 -7.61 14.25 1.03
C ILE A 100 -7.12 13.08 0.20
N ILE A 101 -5.97 12.56 0.57
CA ILE A 101 -5.33 11.40 -0.05
C ILE A 101 -5.36 10.25 0.95
N LEU A 102 -5.90 9.11 0.55
CA LEU A 102 -5.85 7.87 1.31
C LEU A 102 -4.85 6.93 0.63
N SER A 103 -3.76 6.64 1.32
CA SER A 103 -2.75 5.68 0.87
C SER A 103 -2.92 4.38 1.64
N ALA A 104 -3.44 3.35 0.96
CA ALA A 104 -3.64 2.02 1.52
C ALA A 104 -2.53 1.07 1.05
N GLY A 105 -1.48 0.98 1.86
CA GLY A 105 -0.38 0.03 1.69
C GLY A 105 -0.46 -1.10 2.72
N SER A 106 0.63 -1.41 3.42
CA SER A 106 0.62 -2.37 4.56
C SER A 106 -0.30 -1.92 5.70
N GLY A 107 -0.33 -0.62 5.99
CA GLY A 107 -1.35 0.10 6.75
C GLY A 107 -2.04 1.12 5.86
N THR A 108 -2.83 2.02 6.46
CA THR A 108 -3.52 3.09 5.72
C THR A 108 -3.17 4.44 6.34
N ALA A 109 -2.72 5.37 5.51
CA ALA A 109 -2.43 6.75 5.88
C ALA A 109 -3.43 7.71 5.22
N CYS A 110 -3.82 8.76 5.96
CA CYS A 110 -4.64 9.87 5.47
C CYS A 110 -3.77 11.12 5.44
N ILE A 111 -3.61 11.70 4.26
CA ILE A 111 -2.76 12.86 4.01
C ILE A 111 -3.64 14.00 3.50
N PHE A 112 -3.53 15.17 4.10
CA PHE A 112 -4.10 16.40 3.59
C PHE A 112 -3.09 17.09 2.70
N ALA A 113 -3.52 17.46 1.49
CA ALA A 113 -2.70 18.15 0.50
C ALA A 113 -3.32 19.49 0.14
N LYS A 114 -2.51 20.55 0.10
CA LYS A 114 -2.90 21.90 -0.35
C LYS A 114 -1.67 22.75 -0.67
N ASN A 115 -1.71 23.47 -1.79
CA ASN A 115 -0.65 24.37 -2.24
C ASN A 115 0.76 23.72 -2.34
N GLY A 116 0.83 22.42 -2.60
CA GLY A 116 2.07 21.65 -2.63
C GLY A 116 2.64 21.32 -1.24
N GLU A 117 1.87 21.52 -0.18
CA GLU A 117 2.18 21.09 1.19
C GLU A 117 1.38 19.84 1.52
N TYR A 118 2.01 18.88 2.22
CA TYR A 118 1.45 17.59 2.55
C TYR A 118 1.54 17.35 4.05
N LEU A 119 0.41 17.00 4.68
CA LEU A 119 0.31 16.79 6.11
C LEU A 119 -0.34 15.44 6.40
N HIS A 120 0.35 14.56 7.10
CA HIS A 120 -0.26 13.37 7.67
C HIS A 120 -1.25 13.76 8.77
N CYS A 121 -2.53 13.56 8.54
CA CYS A 121 -3.59 13.94 9.49
C CYS A 121 -4.19 12.78 10.27
N SER A 122 -4.15 11.57 9.74
CA SER A 122 -4.66 10.39 10.42
C SER A 122 -4.14 9.12 9.73
N GLY A 123 -4.40 7.98 10.34
CA GLY A 123 -4.08 6.67 9.76
C GLY A 123 -4.56 5.53 10.65
N THR A 124 -4.40 4.33 10.15
CA THR A 124 -4.69 3.11 10.89
C THR A 124 -3.67 2.03 10.53
N GLY A 125 -3.35 1.15 11.48
CA GLY A 125 -2.54 -0.06 11.21
C GLY A 125 -3.28 -1.10 10.35
N VAL A 126 -4.53 -0.85 9.97
CA VAL A 126 -5.31 -1.75 9.10
C VAL A 126 -5.04 -1.43 7.64
N GLY A 127 -4.64 -2.43 6.88
CA GLY A 127 -4.33 -2.33 5.46
C GLY A 127 -4.00 -3.71 4.88
N GLY A 128 -3.29 -3.75 3.77
CA GLY A 128 -2.86 -5.00 3.12
C GLY A 128 -2.07 -5.93 4.04
N GLY A 129 -1.23 -5.38 4.92
CA GLY A 129 -0.51 -6.16 5.92
C GLY A 129 -1.45 -6.89 6.90
N THR A 130 -2.57 -6.25 7.26
CA THR A 130 -3.61 -6.89 8.10
C THR A 130 -4.30 -8.02 7.36
N VAL A 131 -4.65 -7.80 6.09
CA VAL A 131 -5.26 -8.83 5.23
C VAL A 131 -4.35 -10.05 5.16
N ILE A 132 -3.08 -9.87 4.79
CA ILE A 132 -2.10 -10.97 4.70
C ILE A 132 -1.91 -11.67 6.04
N GLY A 133 -1.78 -10.90 7.14
CA GLY A 133 -1.59 -11.45 8.49
C GLY A 133 -2.79 -12.29 8.95
N LEU A 134 -4.01 -11.80 8.76
CA LEU A 134 -5.24 -12.55 9.07
C LEU A 134 -5.41 -13.77 8.16
N SER A 135 -5.12 -13.64 6.87
CA SER A 135 -5.16 -14.78 5.95
C SER A 135 -4.17 -15.87 6.34
N LYS A 136 -2.98 -15.53 6.82
CA LYS A 136 -2.03 -16.50 7.38
C LYS A 136 -2.63 -17.27 8.55
N LEU A 137 -3.32 -16.58 9.46
CA LEU A 137 -3.90 -17.18 10.66
C LEU A 137 -5.17 -17.99 10.37
N LEU A 138 -6.06 -17.49 9.52
CA LEU A 138 -7.39 -18.04 9.29
C LEU A 138 -7.43 -19.01 8.10
N LEU A 139 -6.66 -18.73 7.04
CA LEU A 139 -6.68 -19.46 5.78
C LEU A 139 -5.41 -20.28 5.54
N ASN A 140 -4.37 -20.10 6.37
CA ASN A 140 -3.03 -20.69 6.23
C ASN A 140 -2.36 -20.36 4.87
N THR A 141 -2.63 -19.17 4.32
CA THR A 141 -1.98 -18.66 3.11
C THR A 141 -1.57 -17.20 3.29
N VAL A 142 -0.57 -16.76 2.53
CA VAL A 142 -0.13 -15.37 2.39
C VAL A 142 -0.13 -14.94 0.93
N ASP A 143 -0.55 -15.81 0.03
CA ASP A 143 -0.61 -15.56 -1.40
C ASP A 143 -1.82 -14.66 -1.73
N PRO A 144 -1.62 -13.44 -2.24
CA PRO A 144 -2.71 -12.53 -2.55
C PRO A 144 -3.66 -13.04 -3.64
N GLU A 145 -3.14 -13.84 -4.60
CA GLU A 145 -3.97 -14.42 -5.67
C GLU A 145 -4.90 -15.48 -5.08
N GLU A 146 -4.37 -16.40 -4.27
CA GLU A 146 -5.18 -17.42 -3.57
C GLU A 146 -6.23 -16.75 -2.67
N ILE A 147 -5.85 -15.72 -1.91
CA ILE A 147 -6.78 -14.96 -1.05
C ILE A 147 -7.90 -14.34 -1.89
N GLY A 148 -7.57 -13.69 -2.99
CA GLY A 148 -8.55 -13.09 -3.90
C GLY A 148 -9.49 -14.11 -4.53
N GLU A 149 -8.98 -15.29 -4.92
CA GLU A 149 -9.80 -16.37 -5.45
C GLU A 149 -10.77 -16.93 -4.41
N LEU A 150 -10.33 -17.15 -3.17
CA LEU A 150 -11.19 -17.59 -2.07
C LEU A 150 -12.29 -16.54 -1.82
N ALA A 151 -11.92 -15.28 -1.64
CA ALA A 151 -12.85 -14.20 -1.38
C ALA A 151 -13.93 -14.06 -2.47
N SER A 152 -13.56 -14.25 -3.74
CA SER A 152 -14.50 -14.17 -4.87
C SER A 152 -15.59 -15.26 -4.86
N LYS A 153 -15.35 -16.36 -4.15
CA LYS A 153 -16.25 -17.52 -4.04
C LYS A 153 -17.04 -17.53 -2.73
N GLY A 154 -16.65 -16.71 -1.76
CA GLY A 154 -17.23 -16.66 -0.43
C GLY A 154 -18.46 -15.76 -0.33
N ASN A 155 -19.15 -15.88 0.78
CA ASN A 155 -20.29 -15.06 1.15
C ASN A 155 -19.99 -14.34 2.47
N PRO A 156 -19.71 -13.03 2.45
CA PRO A 156 -19.37 -12.27 3.66
C PRO A 156 -20.49 -12.28 4.71
N ARG A 157 -21.74 -12.54 4.32
CA ARG A 157 -22.86 -12.67 5.26
C ARG A 157 -22.77 -13.87 6.19
N MET A 158 -21.88 -14.83 5.91
CA MET A 158 -21.62 -15.96 6.80
C MET A 158 -20.76 -15.58 8.00
N THR A 159 -19.97 -14.52 7.87
CA THR A 159 -19.02 -14.03 8.88
C THR A 159 -19.42 -12.70 9.49
N ASP A 160 -19.96 -11.79 8.69
CA ASP A 160 -20.21 -10.39 9.03
C ASP A 160 -21.67 -10.14 9.47
N LEU A 161 -21.85 -9.11 10.31
CA LEU A 161 -23.16 -8.49 10.49
C LEU A 161 -23.26 -7.29 9.56
N ILE A 162 -24.36 -7.20 8.84
CA ILE A 162 -24.68 -6.08 7.96
C ILE A 162 -25.59 -5.08 8.65
N ILE A 163 -25.81 -3.89 8.05
CA ILE A 163 -26.61 -2.82 8.65
C ILE A 163 -28.01 -3.32 9.02
N GLU A 164 -28.67 -4.08 8.15
CA GLU A 164 -30.02 -4.61 8.44
C GLU A 164 -30.06 -5.59 9.61
N ASP A 165 -28.95 -6.22 9.99
CA ASP A 165 -28.86 -7.12 11.16
C ASP A 165 -28.79 -6.33 12.48
N VAL A 166 -28.32 -5.08 12.46
CA VAL A 166 -28.00 -4.33 13.70
C VAL A 166 -28.86 -3.10 13.93
N VAL A 167 -29.52 -2.57 12.90
CA VAL A 167 -30.38 -1.39 13.00
C VAL A 167 -31.69 -1.60 12.26
N SER A 168 -32.78 -1.01 12.80
CA SER A 168 -34.13 -1.16 12.24
C SER A 168 -34.46 -0.21 11.09
N GLY A 169 -33.46 0.43 10.47
CA GLY A 169 -33.69 1.39 9.39
C GLY A 169 -32.39 1.84 8.72
N PRO A 170 -32.50 2.66 7.66
CA PRO A 170 -31.33 3.08 6.90
C PRO A 170 -30.41 4.01 7.73
N ILE A 171 -29.11 3.87 7.55
CA ILE A 171 -28.09 4.79 8.08
C ILE A 171 -27.68 5.74 6.95
N GLY A 172 -28.31 6.91 6.89
CA GLY A 172 -28.02 7.89 5.85
C GLY A 172 -28.27 7.33 4.45
N LYS A 173 -27.22 7.28 3.60
CA LYS A 173 -27.28 6.74 2.24
C LYS A 173 -26.66 5.34 2.11
N LEU A 174 -26.30 4.70 3.21
CA LEU A 174 -25.69 3.38 3.17
C LEU A 174 -26.72 2.31 2.82
N PRO A 175 -26.41 1.41 1.87
CA PRO A 175 -27.26 0.26 1.59
C PRO A 175 -27.43 -0.64 2.83
N PRO A 176 -28.57 -1.31 2.98
CA PRO A 176 -28.83 -2.17 4.15
C PRO A 176 -27.90 -3.39 4.22
N ASP A 177 -27.34 -3.82 3.12
CA ASP A 177 -26.41 -4.93 2.98
C ASP A 177 -24.92 -4.53 3.19
N THR A 178 -24.67 -3.27 3.55
CA THR A 178 -23.31 -2.82 3.91
C THR A 178 -22.87 -3.49 5.21
N THR A 179 -21.63 -3.99 5.25
CA THR A 179 -21.03 -4.57 6.48
C THR A 179 -21.00 -3.53 7.60
N ALA A 180 -21.61 -3.88 8.73
CA ALA A 180 -21.61 -3.08 9.95
C ALA A 180 -20.56 -3.56 10.96
N VAL A 181 -20.36 -4.89 11.07
CA VAL A 181 -19.39 -5.49 12.00
C VAL A 181 -18.69 -6.67 11.33
N ASN A 182 -17.44 -6.51 10.96
CA ASN A 182 -16.63 -7.60 10.42
C ASN A 182 -16.49 -8.72 11.46
N PHE A 183 -16.65 -9.98 11.02
CA PHE A 183 -16.65 -11.19 11.86
C PHE A 183 -17.69 -11.21 12.98
N GLY A 184 -18.63 -10.25 12.99
CA GLY A 184 -19.62 -10.12 14.06
C GLY A 184 -20.59 -11.30 14.15
N ARG A 185 -20.86 -12.00 13.06
CA ARG A 185 -21.76 -13.17 13.03
C ARG A 185 -21.11 -14.42 13.61
N ILE A 186 -19.79 -14.60 13.45
CA ILE A 186 -19.07 -15.79 13.91
C ILE A 186 -19.31 -16.05 15.40
N SER A 187 -19.38 -15.02 16.22
CA SER A 187 -19.64 -15.17 17.66
C SER A 187 -21.07 -15.58 18.01
N LYS A 188 -21.97 -15.64 17.05
CA LYS A 188 -23.43 -15.87 17.24
C LYS A 188 -23.96 -17.08 16.49
N THR A 189 -23.09 -17.82 15.78
CA THR A 189 -23.49 -18.98 14.98
C THR A 189 -22.64 -20.19 15.35
N ASP A 190 -23.27 -21.39 15.33
CA ASP A 190 -22.59 -22.68 15.43
C ASP A 190 -22.37 -23.31 14.04
N GLU A 191 -22.70 -22.58 12.96
CA GLU A 191 -22.50 -23.06 11.59
C GLU A 191 -21.01 -23.13 11.26
N LYS A 192 -20.64 -24.15 10.48
CA LYS A 192 -19.27 -24.29 9.99
C LYS A 192 -19.01 -23.25 8.89
N ILE A 193 -18.10 -22.34 9.17
CA ILE A 193 -17.66 -21.32 8.21
C ILE A 193 -16.63 -21.93 7.25
N SER A 194 -16.80 -21.71 5.96
CA SER A 194 -15.84 -22.15 4.93
C SER A 194 -14.61 -21.23 4.87
N ARG A 195 -13.54 -21.67 4.20
CA ARG A 195 -12.37 -20.81 3.95
C ARG A 195 -12.74 -19.66 3.02
N GLU A 196 -13.62 -19.90 2.06
CA GLU A 196 -14.14 -18.94 1.12
C GLU A 196 -14.92 -17.83 1.85
N ASP A 197 -15.78 -18.19 2.79
CA ASP A 197 -16.56 -17.23 3.57
C ASP A 197 -15.69 -16.41 4.53
N LEU A 198 -14.63 -17.05 5.08
CA LEU A 198 -13.64 -16.32 5.92
C LEU A 198 -12.80 -15.33 5.12
N ALA A 199 -12.61 -15.54 3.83
CA ALA A 199 -11.84 -14.69 2.95
C ALA A 199 -12.67 -13.52 2.38
N ALA A 200 -13.98 -13.69 2.28
CA ALA A 200 -14.91 -12.72 1.72
C ALA A 200 -15.22 -11.57 2.69
#